data_b377ce8019327687ceeabed4c830073c
#
_entry.id   b377ce8019327687ceeabed4c830073c
#
_cell.length_a   1.000
_cell.length_b   1.000
_cell.length_c   1.000
_cell.angle_alpha   90.00
_cell.angle_beta   90.00
_cell.angle_gamma   90.00
#
_symmetry.space_group_name_H-M   'P 1'
#
loop_
_entity.id
_entity.type
_entity.pdbx_description
1 polymer ?
#
loop_
_entity_poly.entity_id
_entity_poly.type
_entity_poly.pdbx_seq_one_letter_code
_entity_poly.pdbx_strand_id
1 'polypeptide(L)'
;METFNFDSLNLKKIKTAIDVGCGNGRHLKSLGFRLFNAKIIGIDQSGEEITKLQDEFSDHICKNQNSYKFSIGDVRNIDLEDNSQDLVICSEVLEHVPNFKDVLKECYRILKPGAVMLISVPSYLPESLCWKYSKEYMQTPGGHIRIFKKAFLKECFEELNLKVFKYHREHAIHSIYWILKARNNMQEDKFLKSLHALLVRQMFGQAKISLFIEKMLNPFFGKSECFYLRK
;
A
#
# COMPACT_ATOMS: atom_id res chain seq x y z
N MET A 1 7.63 6.38 3.82
CA MET A 1 6.57 7.33 3.36
C MET A 1 5.23 6.63 3.47
N GLU A 2 4.19 7.33 3.94
CA GLU A 2 2.85 6.77 4.06
C GLU A 2 2.10 6.88 2.74
N THR A 3 1.40 5.83 2.35
CA THR A 3 0.53 5.82 1.16
C THR A 3 -0.86 6.35 1.50
N PHE A 4 -1.34 6.06 2.71
CA PHE A 4 -2.67 6.48 3.16
C PHE A 4 -2.59 7.58 4.22
N ASN A 5 -3.55 8.51 4.16
CA ASN A 5 -3.75 9.49 5.23
C ASN A 5 -4.65 8.89 6.31
N PHE A 6 -4.04 8.26 7.31
CA PHE A 6 -4.74 7.64 8.43
C PHE A 6 -5.47 8.66 9.33
N ASP A 7 -5.01 9.92 9.38
CA ASP A 7 -5.64 10.96 10.19
C ASP A 7 -7.06 11.34 9.69
N SER A 8 -7.39 10.92 8.46
CA SER A 8 -8.74 11.08 7.92
C SER A 8 -9.74 10.00 8.37
N LEU A 9 -9.28 9.03 9.17
CA LEU A 9 -10.09 7.93 9.69
C LEU A 9 -10.42 8.16 11.15
N ASN A 10 -11.55 7.58 11.61
CA ASN A 10 -11.86 7.55 13.04
C ASN A 10 -11.09 6.43 13.74
N LEU A 11 -9.79 6.67 14.01
CA LEU A 11 -8.88 5.67 14.57
C LEU A 11 -9.31 5.15 15.95
N LYS A 12 -10.06 5.92 16.73
CA LYS A 12 -10.53 5.51 18.06
C LYS A 12 -11.46 4.30 18.02
N LYS A 13 -12.16 4.10 16.89
CA LYS A 13 -13.08 2.97 16.68
C LYS A 13 -12.39 1.71 16.18
N ILE A 14 -11.13 1.78 15.77
CA ILE A 14 -10.39 0.65 15.21
C ILE A 14 -9.76 -0.15 16.36
N LYS A 15 -10.22 -1.38 16.53
CA LYS A 15 -9.70 -2.34 17.52
C LYS A 15 -9.06 -3.56 16.87
N THR A 16 -9.39 -3.81 15.61
CA THR A 16 -8.80 -4.88 14.82
C THR A 16 -8.41 -4.33 13.44
N ALA A 17 -7.16 -4.49 13.05
CA ALA A 17 -6.67 -4.05 11.75
C ALA A 17 -5.79 -5.12 11.12
N ILE A 18 -5.89 -5.28 9.80
CA ILE A 18 -5.02 -6.17 9.02
C ILE A 18 -4.40 -5.44 7.84
N ASP A 19 -3.12 -5.72 7.59
CA ASP A 19 -2.39 -5.36 6.37
C ASP A 19 -2.18 -6.63 5.54
N VAL A 20 -2.86 -6.70 4.41
CA VAL A 20 -2.90 -7.84 3.49
C VAL A 20 -1.83 -7.66 2.42
N GLY A 21 -0.81 -8.53 2.40
CA GLY A 21 0.41 -8.33 1.65
C GLY A 21 1.28 -7.27 2.32
N CYS A 22 1.59 -7.47 3.60
CA CYS A 22 2.19 -6.43 4.44
C CYS A 22 3.66 -6.11 4.11
N GLY A 23 4.36 -7.00 3.38
CA GLY A 23 5.78 -6.83 3.05
C GLY A 23 6.62 -6.45 4.28
N ASN A 24 7.38 -5.38 4.19
CA ASN A 24 8.24 -4.88 5.28
C ASN A 24 7.49 -4.16 6.43
N GLY A 25 6.16 -4.26 6.48
CA GLY A 25 5.34 -3.75 7.59
C GLY A 25 5.19 -2.23 7.68
N ARG A 26 5.37 -1.51 6.59
CA ARG A 26 5.26 -0.04 6.58
C ARG A 26 3.95 0.48 7.21
N HIS A 27 2.83 -0.11 6.84
CA HIS A 27 1.52 0.29 7.39
C HIS A 27 1.31 -0.23 8.80
N LEU A 28 1.82 -1.42 9.14
CA LEU A 28 1.78 -1.98 10.49
C LEU A 28 2.49 -1.07 11.49
N LYS A 29 3.68 -0.56 11.12
CA LYS A 29 4.43 0.42 11.94
C LYS A 29 3.64 1.70 12.14
N SER A 30 3.05 2.22 11.07
CA SER A 30 2.23 3.44 11.11
C SER A 30 0.98 3.26 11.99
N LEU A 31 0.28 2.12 11.88
CA LEU A 31 -0.86 1.78 12.73
C LEU A 31 -0.44 1.62 14.19
N GLY A 32 0.70 0.99 14.46
CA GLY A 32 1.22 0.77 15.80
C GLY A 32 1.41 2.06 16.60
N PHE A 33 1.80 3.16 15.94
CA PHE A 33 1.92 4.48 16.58
C PHE A 33 0.58 5.19 16.79
N ARG A 34 -0.46 4.83 16.03
CA ARG A 34 -1.74 5.57 15.98
C ARG A 34 -2.88 4.86 16.70
N LEU A 35 -2.86 3.53 16.73
CA LEU A 35 -3.89 2.74 17.40
C LEU A 35 -3.54 2.49 18.86
N PHE A 36 -4.58 2.32 19.68
CA PHE A 36 -4.47 2.05 21.12
C PHE A 36 -5.34 0.85 21.50
N ASN A 37 -4.74 -0.10 22.20
CA ASN A 37 -5.40 -1.33 22.64
C ASN A 37 -6.11 -2.02 21.45
N ALA A 38 -5.34 -2.24 20.38
CA ALA A 38 -5.80 -2.83 19.12
C ALA A 38 -5.00 -4.09 18.78
N LYS A 39 -5.64 -5.02 18.09
CA LYS A 39 -5.00 -6.18 17.46
C LYS A 39 -4.63 -5.82 16.04
N ILE A 40 -3.34 -5.85 15.70
CA ILE A 40 -2.79 -5.51 14.39
C ILE A 40 -2.21 -6.79 13.77
N ILE A 41 -2.67 -7.13 12.56
CA ILE A 41 -2.33 -8.36 11.88
C ILE A 41 -1.59 -8.01 10.59
N GLY A 42 -0.51 -8.73 10.28
CA GLY A 42 0.16 -8.71 9.00
C GLY A 42 0.15 -10.09 8.36
N ILE A 43 -0.22 -10.18 7.08
CA ILE A 43 -0.12 -11.40 6.29
C ILE A 43 0.67 -11.13 5.02
N ASP A 44 1.63 -12.00 4.71
CA ASP A 44 2.40 -11.97 3.47
C ASP A 44 2.77 -13.40 3.04
N GLN A 45 3.02 -13.61 1.75
CA GLN A 45 3.55 -14.87 1.25
C GLN A 45 5.05 -15.06 1.51
N SER A 46 5.78 -13.97 1.76
CA SER A 46 7.22 -13.98 2.02
C SER A 46 7.53 -14.34 3.47
N GLY A 47 7.99 -15.56 3.69
CA GLY A 47 8.45 -15.98 5.03
C GLY A 47 9.60 -15.13 5.56
N GLU A 48 10.48 -14.63 4.67
CA GLU A 48 11.61 -13.77 5.05
C GLU A 48 11.10 -12.43 5.63
N GLU A 49 10.14 -11.78 4.96
CA GLU A 49 9.56 -10.52 5.46
C GLU A 49 8.81 -10.74 6.77
N ILE A 50 8.04 -11.81 6.88
CA ILE A 50 7.32 -12.14 8.13
C ILE A 50 8.29 -12.39 9.29
N THR A 51 9.39 -13.12 9.07
CA THR A 51 10.41 -13.36 10.12
C THR A 51 11.04 -12.03 10.56
N LYS A 52 11.43 -11.17 9.64
CA LYS A 52 11.96 -9.82 9.96
C LYS A 52 10.99 -9.00 10.78
N LEU A 53 9.70 -9.05 10.44
CA LEU A 53 8.66 -8.35 11.20
C LEU A 53 8.49 -8.91 12.61
N GLN A 54 8.51 -10.23 12.77
CA GLN A 54 8.45 -10.88 14.09
C GLN A 54 9.60 -10.42 14.97
N ASP A 55 10.82 -10.40 14.45
CA ASP A 55 12.01 -9.95 15.17
C ASP A 55 11.93 -8.45 15.51
N GLU A 56 11.56 -7.62 14.53
CA GLU A 56 11.47 -6.16 14.73
C GLU A 56 10.38 -5.76 15.73
N PHE A 57 9.24 -6.45 15.71
CA PHE A 57 8.12 -6.12 16.60
C PHE A 57 8.19 -6.84 17.96
N SER A 58 9.08 -7.84 18.15
CA SER A 58 9.33 -8.48 19.44
C SER A 58 9.80 -7.48 20.49
N ASP A 59 10.65 -6.53 20.10
CA ASP A 59 11.22 -5.50 20.96
C ASP A 59 10.33 -4.25 21.09
N HIS A 60 9.33 -4.11 20.22
CA HIS A 60 8.41 -2.96 20.18
C HIS A 60 7.15 -3.17 21.02
N ILE A 61 7.22 -4.06 22.02
CA ILE A 61 6.10 -4.34 22.91
C ILE A 61 5.61 -3.06 23.56
N CYS A 62 4.48 -2.57 23.01
CA CYS A 62 3.45 -1.94 23.84
C CYS A 62 3.57 -0.48 24.24
N LYS A 63 4.08 0.42 23.43
CA LYS A 63 3.85 1.85 23.73
C LYS A 63 2.35 2.19 23.79
N ASN A 64 1.49 1.48 23.03
CA ASN A 64 0.06 1.76 22.92
C ASN A 64 -0.82 0.55 23.30
N GLN A 65 -0.28 -0.44 24.03
CA GLN A 65 -1.00 -1.68 24.42
C GLN A 65 -1.57 -2.44 23.20
N ASN A 66 -0.96 -2.32 22.04
CA ASN A 66 -1.35 -3.05 20.85
C ASN A 66 -0.76 -4.47 20.87
N SER A 67 -1.49 -5.44 20.32
CA SER A 67 -0.98 -6.78 20.06
C SER A 67 -0.75 -6.97 18.55
N TYR A 68 0.29 -7.73 18.21
CA TYR A 68 0.65 -8.00 16.83
C TYR A 68 0.60 -9.49 16.54
N LYS A 69 0.13 -9.84 15.33
CA LYS A 69 0.18 -11.21 14.80
C LYS A 69 0.68 -11.14 13.36
N PHE A 70 1.73 -11.89 13.05
CA PHE A 70 2.24 -12.02 11.69
C PHE A 70 2.11 -13.46 11.24
N SER A 71 1.67 -13.67 10.00
CA SER A 71 1.48 -15.00 9.43
C SER A 71 1.90 -15.04 7.96
N ILE A 72 2.54 -16.14 7.58
CA ILE A 72 2.75 -16.48 6.18
C ILE A 72 1.42 -17.03 5.65
N GLY A 73 0.96 -16.52 4.50
CA GLY A 73 -0.31 -16.99 3.94
C GLY A 73 -0.65 -16.43 2.57
N ASP A 74 -1.64 -17.04 1.96
CA ASP A 74 -2.22 -16.59 0.70
C ASP A 74 -3.27 -15.51 0.98
N VAL A 75 -3.08 -14.34 0.41
CA VAL A 75 -4.01 -13.20 0.53
C VAL A 75 -5.40 -13.45 -0.07
N ARG A 76 -5.57 -14.57 -0.82
CA ARG A 76 -6.85 -15.03 -1.37
C ARG A 76 -7.63 -15.94 -0.42
N ASN A 77 -7.00 -16.38 0.67
CA ASN A 77 -7.61 -17.27 1.66
C ASN A 77 -7.02 -16.97 3.05
N ILE A 78 -7.59 -16.00 3.73
CA ILE A 78 -7.09 -15.47 5.01
C ILE A 78 -7.77 -16.23 6.16
N ASP A 79 -6.97 -16.81 7.06
CA ASP A 79 -7.47 -17.52 8.25
C ASP A 79 -7.99 -16.53 9.32
N LEU A 80 -9.09 -15.86 8.99
CA LEU A 80 -9.85 -14.97 9.86
C LEU A 80 -11.35 -15.15 9.62
N GLU A 81 -12.13 -14.95 10.68
CA GLU A 81 -13.59 -15.01 10.62
C GLU A 81 -14.18 -13.89 9.75
N ASP A 82 -15.34 -14.14 9.18
CA ASP A 82 -16.14 -13.14 8.46
C ASP A 82 -16.44 -11.95 9.39
N ASN A 83 -16.42 -10.75 8.82
CA ASN A 83 -16.78 -9.52 9.55
C ASN A 83 -16.01 -9.33 10.88
N SER A 84 -14.72 -9.65 10.89
CA SER A 84 -13.86 -9.60 12.09
C SER A 84 -12.98 -8.35 12.18
N GLN A 85 -12.74 -7.63 11.06
CA GLN A 85 -11.80 -6.52 11.00
C GLN A 85 -12.49 -5.16 10.92
N ASP A 86 -12.00 -4.18 11.72
CA ASP A 86 -12.44 -2.78 11.67
C ASP A 86 -11.71 -1.99 10.59
N LEU A 87 -10.51 -2.45 10.19
CA LEU A 87 -9.70 -1.88 9.12
C LEU A 87 -9.00 -2.99 8.34
N VAL A 88 -9.14 -2.97 7.03
CA VAL A 88 -8.38 -3.81 6.10
C VAL A 88 -7.55 -2.91 5.19
N ILE A 89 -6.25 -3.17 5.10
CA ILE A 89 -5.34 -2.52 4.16
C ILE A 89 -4.90 -3.57 3.15
N CYS A 90 -4.89 -3.21 1.86
CA CYS A 90 -4.31 -3.99 0.78
C CYS A 90 -3.62 -3.00 -0.17
N SER A 91 -2.32 -2.85 -0.01
CA SER A 91 -1.54 -1.79 -0.63
C SER A 91 -0.49 -2.34 -1.58
N GLU A 92 -0.58 -2.04 -2.87
CA GLU A 92 0.36 -2.50 -3.91
C GLU A 92 0.47 -4.05 -3.93
N VAL A 93 -0.68 -4.72 -3.97
CA VAL A 93 -0.81 -6.19 -3.97
C VAL A 93 -1.57 -6.70 -5.19
N LEU A 94 -2.67 -6.04 -5.55
CA LEU A 94 -3.62 -6.53 -6.56
C LEU A 94 -2.98 -6.69 -7.94
N GLU A 95 -2.00 -5.84 -8.26
CA GLU A 95 -1.24 -5.87 -9.51
C GLU A 95 -0.33 -7.09 -9.65
N HIS A 96 0.00 -7.75 -8.54
CA HIS A 96 0.87 -8.92 -8.51
C HIS A 96 0.09 -10.25 -8.53
N VAL A 97 -1.18 -10.25 -8.12
CA VAL A 97 -1.97 -11.48 -7.95
C VAL A 97 -2.81 -11.77 -9.20
N PRO A 98 -2.65 -12.94 -9.87
CA PRO A 98 -3.42 -13.27 -11.09
C PRO A 98 -4.94 -13.12 -10.89
N ASN A 99 -5.49 -13.67 -9.84
CA ASN A 99 -6.91 -13.62 -9.48
C ASN A 99 -7.19 -12.54 -8.43
N PHE A 100 -6.83 -11.28 -8.71
CA PHE A 100 -6.97 -10.17 -7.77
C PHE A 100 -8.40 -9.95 -7.25
N LYS A 101 -9.43 -10.35 -8.01
CA LYS A 101 -10.83 -10.27 -7.54
C LYS A 101 -11.08 -11.18 -6.33
N ASP A 102 -10.37 -12.28 -6.21
CA ASP A 102 -10.50 -13.16 -5.04
C ASP A 102 -9.86 -12.50 -3.80
N VAL A 103 -8.77 -11.75 -3.97
CA VAL A 103 -8.21 -10.92 -2.89
C VAL A 103 -9.22 -9.86 -2.42
N LEU A 104 -9.87 -9.17 -3.36
CA LEU A 104 -10.91 -8.18 -3.01
C LEU A 104 -12.09 -8.80 -2.27
N LYS A 105 -12.57 -9.97 -2.72
CA LYS A 105 -13.64 -10.71 -2.05
C LYS A 105 -13.24 -11.12 -0.63
N GLU A 106 -12.00 -11.58 -0.47
CA GLU A 106 -11.48 -12.01 0.82
C GLU A 106 -11.32 -10.84 1.79
N CYS A 107 -10.75 -9.73 1.33
CA CYS A 107 -10.72 -8.48 2.09
C CYS A 107 -12.13 -8.00 2.49
N TYR A 108 -13.10 -8.12 1.56
CA TYR A 108 -14.50 -7.80 1.85
C TYR A 108 -15.11 -8.75 2.88
N ARG A 109 -14.84 -10.07 2.78
CA ARG A 109 -15.37 -11.08 3.70
C ARG A 109 -15.00 -10.77 5.15
N ILE A 110 -13.71 -10.50 5.39
CA ILE A 110 -13.19 -10.27 6.75
C ILE A 110 -13.54 -8.88 7.29
N LEU A 111 -13.90 -7.90 6.43
CA LEU A 111 -14.24 -6.54 6.82
C LEU A 111 -15.63 -6.48 7.47
N LYS A 112 -15.76 -5.85 8.63
CA LYS A 112 -17.05 -5.63 9.32
C LYS A 112 -17.97 -4.72 8.52
N PRO A 113 -19.29 -4.85 8.64
CA PRO A 113 -20.24 -3.88 8.10
C PRO A 113 -19.96 -2.46 8.64
N GLY A 114 -19.92 -1.47 7.76
CA GLY A 114 -19.61 -0.07 8.08
C GLY A 114 -18.12 0.22 8.31
N ALA A 115 -17.26 -0.78 8.31
CA ALA A 115 -15.81 -0.64 8.48
C ALA A 115 -15.11 -0.14 7.20
N VAL A 116 -13.81 0.16 7.32
CA VAL A 116 -13.02 0.79 6.25
C VAL A 116 -12.03 -0.19 5.64
N MET A 117 -11.98 -0.19 4.30
CA MET A 117 -10.94 -0.85 3.52
C MET A 117 -10.11 0.22 2.79
N LEU A 118 -8.80 0.07 2.83
CA LEU A 118 -7.84 0.91 2.11
C LEU A 118 -7.17 0.07 1.02
N ILE A 119 -7.31 0.52 -0.21
CA ILE A 119 -6.70 -0.13 -1.38
C ILE A 119 -5.77 0.85 -2.06
N SER A 120 -4.53 0.44 -2.37
CA SER A 120 -3.71 1.16 -3.33
C SER A 120 -3.19 0.26 -4.43
N VAL A 121 -3.04 0.85 -5.61
CA VAL A 121 -2.44 0.22 -6.78
C VAL A 121 -1.56 1.24 -7.51
N PRO A 122 -0.60 0.82 -8.34
CA PRO A 122 0.14 1.72 -9.20
C PRO A 122 -0.78 2.53 -10.11
N SER A 123 -0.51 3.84 -10.23
CA SER A 123 -1.26 4.74 -11.10
C SER A 123 -1.07 4.37 -12.56
N TYR A 124 -2.16 4.38 -13.33
CA TYR A 124 -2.18 3.95 -14.72
C TYR A 124 -1.13 4.64 -15.61
N LEU A 125 -1.08 5.98 -15.58
CA LEU A 125 -0.21 6.74 -16.47
C LEU A 125 1.29 6.55 -16.16
N PRO A 126 1.78 6.75 -14.93
CA PRO A 126 3.18 6.52 -14.61
C PRO A 126 3.64 5.10 -14.93
N GLU A 127 2.83 4.10 -14.58
CA GLU A 127 3.16 2.69 -14.79
C GLU A 127 3.20 2.35 -16.29
N SER A 128 2.23 2.84 -17.08
CA SER A 128 2.20 2.66 -18.53
C SER A 128 3.43 3.28 -19.22
N LEU A 129 3.93 4.41 -18.71
CA LEU A 129 5.16 5.03 -19.24
C LEU A 129 6.39 4.19 -18.88
N CYS A 130 6.49 3.65 -17.66
CA CYS A 130 7.57 2.73 -17.29
C CYS A 130 7.60 1.50 -18.20
N TRP A 131 6.44 0.87 -18.45
CA TRP A 131 6.32 -0.29 -19.33
C TRP A 131 6.68 0.05 -20.80
N LYS A 132 6.28 1.25 -21.25
CA LYS A 132 6.60 1.72 -22.60
C LYS A 132 8.10 1.91 -22.82
N TYR A 133 8.80 2.42 -21.80
CA TYR A 133 10.22 2.77 -21.93
C TYR A 133 11.15 1.61 -21.59
N SER A 134 10.76 0.66 -20.75
CA SER A 134 11.63 -0.44 -20.33
C SER A 134 10.91 -1.79 -20.30
N LYS A 135 11.34 -2.70 -21.17
CA LYS A 135 10.91 -4.11 -21.14
C LYS A 135 11.45 -4.81 -19.90
N GLU A 136 12.66 -4.45 -19.45
CA GLU A 136 13.28 -4.99 -18.26
C GLU A 136 12.42 -4.67 -17.01
N TYR A 137 11.96 -3.42 -16.89
CA TYR A 137 11.03 -3.03 -15.82
C TYR A 137 9.74 -3.85 -15.86
N MET A 138 9.13 -4.00 -17.03
CA MET A 138 7.88 -4.77 -17.21
C MET A 138 8.06 -6.26 -16.92
N GLN A 139 9.23 -6.82 -17.19
CA GLN A 139 9.53 -8.26 -17.07
C GLN A 139 10.27 -8.61 -15.76
N THR A 140 10.41 -7.67 -14.83
CA THR A 140 11.06 -7.91 -13.53
C THR A 140 10.35 -9.06 -12.81
N PRO A 141 11.07 -10.12 -12.38
CA PRO A 141 10.48 -11.20 -11.60
C PRO A 141 9.77 -10.66 -10.34
N GLY A 142 8.53 -11.09 -10.11
CA GLY A 142 7.70 -10.56 -9.01
C GLY A 142 7.18 -9.13 -9.26
N GLY A 143 7.40 -8.56 -10.45
CA GLY A 143 6.87 -7.26 -10.85
C GLY A 143 5.37 -7.25 -11.13
N HIS A 144 4.89 -6.12 -11.63
CA HIS A 144 3.46 -5.93 -11.91
C HIS A 144 3.06 -6.75 -13.15
N ILE A 145 2.04 -7.59 -13.03
CA ILE A 145 1.49 -8.39 -14.15
C ILE A 145 0.35 -7.67 -14.87
N ARG A 146 -0.10 -6.52 -14.33
CA ARG A 146 -1.16 -5.69 -14.90
C ARG A 146 -1.07 -4.24 -14.43
N ILE A 147 -1.75 -3.38 -15.19
CA ILE A 147 -1.98 -1.98 -14.82
C ILE A 147 -3.48 -1.76 -14.73
N PHE A 148 -3.95 -1.18 -13.63
CA PHE A 148 -5.35 -0.92 -13.41
C PHE A 148 -5.77 0.45 -13.94
N LYS A 149 -6.93 0.50 -14.65
CA LYS A 149 -7.65 1.74 -14.88
C LYS A 149 -8.56 2.03 -13.69
N LYS A 150 -8.57 3.27 -13.23
CA LYS A 150 -9.40 3.70 -12.09
C LYS A 150 -10.88 3.35 -12.25
N ALA A 151 -11.45 3.51 -13.47
CA ALA A 151 -12.85 3.18 -13.74
C ALA A 151 -13.13 1.69 -13.48
N PHE A 152 -12.27 0.80 -14.00
CA PHE A 152 -12.38 -0.63 -13.81
C PHE A 152 -12.32 -1.07 -12.34
N LEU A 153 -11.41 -0.47 -11.54
CA LEU A 153 -11.37 -0.77 -10.11
C LEU A 153 -12.65 -0.32 -9.39
N LYS A 154 -13.20 0.84 -9.77
CA LYS A 154 -14.47 1.30 -9.20
C LYS A 154 -15.62 0.33 -9.49
N GLU A 155 -15.70 -0.19 -10.71
CA GLU A 155 -16.68 -1.23 -11.07
C GLU A 155 -16.50 -2.47 -10.18
N CYS A 156 -15.25 -2.94 -9.98
CA CYS A 156 -14.97 -4.06 -9.08
C CYS A 156 -15.40 -3.79 -7.62
N PHE A 157 -15.24 -2.55 -7.15
CA PHE A 157 -15.69 -2.16 -5.80
C PHE A 157 -17.21 -2.12 -5.69
N GLU A 158 -17.89 -1.61 -6.72
CA GLU A 158 -19.34 -1.57 -6.81
C GLU A 158 -19.97 -2.96 -6.86
N GLU A 159 -19.36 -3.92 -7.60
CA GLU A 159 -19.75 -5.34 -7.61
C GLU A 159 -19.76 -5.94 -6.19
N LEU A 160 -18.93 -5.46 -5.28
CA LEU A 160 -18.86 -5.88 -3.88
C LEU A 160 -19.67 -4.97 -2.92
N ASN A 161 -20.47 -4.03 -3.43
CA ASN A 161 -21.16 -3.03 -2.62
C ASN A 161 -20.24 -2.17 -1.74
N LEU A 162 -18.97 -2.00 -2.13
CA LEU A 162 -18.01 -1.12 -1.46
C LEU A 162 -18.16 0.31 -1.99
N LYS A 163 -18.37 1.28 -1.08
CA LYS A 163 -18.53 2.69 -1.44
C LYS A 163 -17.19 3.44 -1.28
N VAL A 164 -16.68 4.02 -2.37
CA VAL A 164 -15.52 4.91 -2.32
C VAL A 164 -15.94 6.23 -1.68
N PHE A 165 -15.42 6.58 -0.50
CA PHE A 165 -15.72 7.85 0.18
C PHE A 165 -14.56 8.85 0.12
N LYS A 166 -13.34 8.38 -0.21
CA LYS A 166 -12.17 9.24 -0.41
C LYS A 166 -11.23 8.61 -1.44
N TYR A 167 -10.55 9.45 -2.21
CA TYR A 167 -9.56 9.07 -3.20
C TYR A 167 -8.47 10.14 -3.27
N HIS A 168 -7.24 9.72 -3.43
CA HIS A 168 -6.11 10.60 -3.76
C HIS A 168 -5.00 9.81 -4.46
N ARG A 169 -3.98 10.51 -4.91
CA ARG A 169 -2.73 9.92 -5.41
C ARG A 169 -1.58 10.37 -4.52
N GLU A 170 -0.56 9.52 -4.41
CA GLU A 170 0.66 9.81 -3.63
C GLU A 170 1.93 9.45 -4.38
N HIS A 171 3.06 10.01 -3.92
CA HIS A 171 4.40 9.67 -4.38
C HIS A 171 4.72 10.12 -5.82
N ALA A 172 4.39 11.37 -6.19
CA ALA A 172 4.62 11.90 -7.53
C ALA A 172 6.10 11.95 -7.92
N ILE A 173 7.00 12.33 -7.00
CA ILE A 173 8.44 12.38 -7.28
C ILE A 173 8.99 10.98 -7.55
N HIS A 174 8.45 9.94 -6.88
CA HIS A 174 8.77 8.55 -7.19
C HIS A 174 8.35 8.16 -8.61
N SER A 175 7.19 8.62 -9.10
CA SER A 175 6.80 8.39 -10.49
C SER A 175 7.83 8.97 -11.45
N ILE A 176 8.24 10.22 -11.22
CA ILE A 176 9.24 10.90 -12.04
C ILE A 176 10.55 10.10 -12.05
N TYR A 177 11.02 9.70 -10.86
CA TYR A 177 12.23 8.88 -10.75
C TYR A 177 12.14 7.59 -11.56
N TRP A 178 11.07 6.80 -11.40
CA TRP A 178 10.94 5.52 -12.10
C TRP A 178 10.75 5.67 -13.61
N ILE A 179 10.02 6.69 -14.08
CA ILE A 179 9.87 6.99 -15.51
C ILE A 179 11.23 7.34 -16.14
N LEU A 180 12.01 8.19 -15.47
CA LEU A 180 13.33 8.58 -15.94
C LEU A 180 14.32 7.41 -15.93
N LYS A 181 14.27 6.58 -14.88
CA LYS A 181 15.08 5.36 -14.78
C LYS A 181 14.72 4.34 -15.88
N ALA A 182 13.43 4.12 -16.11
CA ALA A 182 12.96 3.25 -17.21
C ALA A 182 13.41 3.78 -18.58
N ARG A 183 13.32 5.09 -18.81
CA ARG A 183 13.80 5.73 -20.03
C ARG A 183 15.32 5.60 -20.22
N ASN A 184 16.07 5.54 -19.13
CA ASN A 184 17.53 5.36 -19.12
C ASN A 184 17.95 3.88 -19.01
N ASN A 185 17.16 2.96 -19.60
CA ASN A 185 17.42 1.52 -19.58
C ASN A 185 17.76 0.96 -18.20
N MET A 186 17.02 1.40 -17.19
CA MET A 186 17.16 1.02 -15.76
C MET A 186 18.52 1.38 -15.13
N GLN A 187 19.36 2.14 -15.83
CA GLN A 187 20.65 2.62 -15.31
C GLN A 187 20.48 3.93 -14.53
N GLU A 188 21.29 4.10 -13.49
CA GLU A 188 21.33 5.33 -12.70
C GLU A 188 22.54 6.19 -13.06
N ASP A 189 22.29 7.32 -13.71
CA ASP A 189 23.27 8.38 -13.91
C ASP A 189 23.39 9.28 -12.67
N LYS A 190 24.23 10.31 -12.74
CA LYS A 190 24.44 11.25 -11.63
C LYS A 190 23.17 11.96 -11.19
N PHE A 191 22.28 12.29 -12.16
CA PHE A 191 21.03 12.98 -11.86
C PHE A 191 20.04 12.06 -11.12
N LEU A 192 19.86 10.82 -11.62
CA LEU A 192 19.01 9.82 -10.97
C LEU A 192 19.48 9.45 -9.58
N LYS A 193 20.82 9.33 -9.36
CA LYS A 193 21.40 9.13 -8.03
C LYS A 193 21.07 10.30 -7.08
N SER A 194 21.17 11.53 -7.57
CA SER A 194 20.81 12.72 -6.79
C SER A 194 19.32 12.74 -6.46
N LEU A 195 18.45 12.42 -7.42
CA LEU A 195 17.01 12.33 -7.22
C LEU A 195 16.65 11.21 -6.22
N HIS A 196 17.30 10.05 -6.32
CA HIS A 196 17.16 8.96 -5.36
C HIS A 196 17.56 9.40 -3.93
N ALA A 197 18.70 10.06 -3.80
CA ALA A 197 19.13 10.61 -2.50
C ALA A 197 18.11 11.61 -1.92
N LEU A 198 17.47 12.42 -2.78
CA LEU A 198 16.37 13.32 -2.36
C LEU A 198 15.16 12.51 -1.85
N LEU A 199 14.75 11.44 -2.54
CA LEU A 199 13.66 10.57 -2.10
C LEU A 199 13.96 9.91 -0.75
N VAL A 200 15.19 9.43 -0.55
CA VAL A 200 15.63 8.86 0.74
C VAL A 200 15.53 9.92 1.85
N ARG A 201 16.03 11.14 1.62
CA ARG A 201 15.93 12.25 2.60
C ARG A 201 14.46 12.60 2.90
N GLN A 202 13.60 12.52 1.90
CA GLN A 202 12.17 12.77 2.03
C GLN A 202 11.50 11.73 2.95
N MET A 203 11.89 10.46 2.84
CA MET A 203 11.40 9.39 3.72
C MET A 203 11.69 9.66 5.20
N PHE A 204 12.81 10.33 5.50
CA PHE A 204 13.18 10.74 6.86
C PHE A 204 12.68 12.13 7.27
N GLY A 205 11.79 12.75 6.47
CA GLY A 205 11.22 14.07 6.77
C GLY A 205 12.20 15.25 6.64
N GLN A 206 13.39 15.01 6.07
CA GLN A 206 14.47 16.00 5.97
C GLN A 206 14.37 16.93 4.77
N ALA A 207 13.39 16.75 3.90
CA ALA A 207 13.24 17.48 2.64
C ALA A 207 11.86 18.16 2.53
N LYS A 208 11.56 19.13 3.39
CA LYS A 208 10.24 19.77 3.50
C LYS A 208 9.76 20.43 2.20
N ILE A 209 10.67 21.06 1.45
CA ILE A 209 10.35 21.72 0.18
C ILE A 209 9.91 20.67 -0.86
N SER A 210 10.62 19.55 -0.96
CA SER A 210 10.25 18.49 -1.89
C SER A 210 8.92 17.83 -1.52
N LEU A 211 8.60 17.70 -0.22
CA LEU A 211 7.28 17.23 0.24
C LEU A 211 6.16 18.18 -0.17
N PHE A 212 6.39 19.50 -0.15
CA PHE A 212 5.42 20.47 -0.64
C PHE A 212 5.20 20.34 -2.15
N ILE A 213 6.30 20.26 -2.93
CA ILE A 213 6.24 20.05 -4.38
C ILE A 213 5.52 18.74 -4.70
N GLU A 214 5.82 17.66 -3.99
CA GLU A 214 5.17 16.38 -4.16
C GLU A 214 3.66 16.46 -3.97
N LYS A 215 3.19 17.13 -2.91
CA LYS A 215 1.75 17.35 -2.66
C LYS A 215 1.06 18.07 -3.81
N MET A 216 1.73 19.03 -4.45
CA MET A 216 1.20 19.74 -5.62
C MET A 216 1.15 18.85 -6.86
N LEU A 217 2.11 17.95 -7.02
CA LEU A 217 2.22 17.06 -8.19
C LEU A 217 1.38 15.77 -8.05
N ASN A 218 1.08 15.34 -6.83
CA ASN A 218 0.37 14.10 -6.55
C ASN A 218 -0.93 13.93 -7.35
N PRO A 219 -1.81 14.92 -7.51
CA PRO A 219 -3.05 14.76 -8.29
C PRO A 219 -2.81 14.36 -9.76
N PHE A 220 -1.66 14.73 -10.33
CA PHE A 220 -1.34 14.54 -11.74
C PHE A 220 -0.41 13.34 -11.96
N PHE A 221 0.61 13.20 -11.13
CA PHE A 221 1.72 12.25 -11.32
C PHE A 221 1.92 11.29 -10.14
N GLY A 222 1.02 11.26 -9.16
CA GLY A 222 1.16 10.34 -8.03
C GLY A 222 1.35 8.91 -8.50
N LYS A 223 2.34 8.19 -7.93
CA LYS A 223 2.68 6.82 -8.27
C LYS A 223 1.59 5.84 -7.89
N SER A 224 0.97 6.05 -6.73
CA SER A 224 -0.06 5.17 -6.17
C SER A 224 -1.42 5.83 -6.22
N GLU A 225 -2.43 5.12 -6.71
CA GLU A 225 -3.85 5.48 -6.58
C GLU A 225 -4.41 4.88 -5.30
N CYS A 226 -4.90 5.72 -4.40
CA CYS A 226 -5.33 5.36 -3.07
C CYS A 226 -6.83 5.51 -2.90
N PHE A 227 -7.53 4.42 -2.63
CA PHE A 227 -8.96 4.36 -2.44
C PHE A 227 -9.30 4.07 -0.99
N TYR A 228 -10.25 4.80 -0.44
CA TYR A 228 -10.83 4.58 0.88
C TYR A 228 -12.27 4.11 0.67
N LEU A 229 -12.53 2.89 1.09
CA LEU A 229 -13.77 2.18 0.83
C LEU A 229 -14.50 1.89 2.13
N ARG A 230 -15.82 1.84 2.08
CA ARG A 230 -16.67 1.46 3.20
C ARG A 230 -17.60 0.32 2.77
N LYS A 231 -17.66 -0.71 3.62
CA LYS A 231 -18.59 -1.83 3.49
C LYS A 231 -19.99 -1.43 3.95
#